data_cee310505a9b9437d8fa86125e590d16
#
_entry.id   cee310505a9b9437d8fa86125e590d16
#
_cell.length_a   1.000
_cell.length_b   1.000
_cell.length_c   1.000
_cell.angle_alpha   90.00
_cell.angle_beta   90.00
_cell.angle_gamma   90.00
#
_symmetry.space_group_name_H-M   'P 1'
#
loop_
_entity.id
_entity.type
_entity.pdbx_description
1 polymer ?
#
loop_
_entity_poly.entity_id
_entity_poly.type
_entity_poly.pdbx_seq_one_letter_code
_entity_poly.pdbx_strand_id
1 'polypeptide(L)'
;MKKNILLAACFGISLFASAQNDTLTHEREITLAEAIALARTQSVDAAVALNELKTAYWEYRTFRADLLPEINFTGTLPNYNKSYSTYQNSDGSYSFVRNNTLGLSGALSIDQNIWFTGGKLSLASSLDYIKQLGSGGDKQFMSVPVSLELTQPIFGVNSLKWNRRIEPVRYAEAKAAFISATEQVTMKTITYFFELLLAKEALVTAQQNKANSDRLYEVAIAKRKMGQISENDLLQLKLNSLQGKADVTEAESTLNAKMFQLRSFLGVSESEGLNPVIPASVPGIKMD
;
A
#
# COMPACT_ATOMS: atom_id res chain seq x y z
N MET A 1 21.85 -41.15 27.46
CA MET A 1 21.51 -41.03 26.04
C MET A 1 21.78 -39.62 25.54
N LYS A 2 23.06 -39.27 25.39
CA LYS A 2 23.57 -37.97 24.91
C LYS A 2 24.73 -38.28 23.99
N LYS A 3 24.49 -38.48 22.69
CA LYS A 3 25.55 -38.61 21.64
C LYS A 3 24.88 -38.88 20.29
N ASN A 4 24.19 -37.99 19.66
CA ASN A 4 23.83 -38.07 18.21
C ASN A 4 23.22 -36.78 17.65
N ILE A 5 23.61 -35.59 18.20
CA ILE A 5 23.14 -34.30 17.67
C ILE A 5 24.28 -33.49 16.98
N LEU A 6 25.46 -34.09 16.77
CA LEU A 6 26.64 -33.37 16.28
C LEU A 6 27.10 -33.78 14.87
N LEU A 7 26.27 -34.46 14.09
CA LEU A 7 26.66 -34.94 12.75
C LEU A 7 25.73 -34.51 11.60
N ALA A 8 24.85 -33.54 11.83
CA ALA A 8 23.96 -32.98 10.79
C ALA A 8 24.31 -31.56 10.33
N ALA A 9 25.43 -30.98 10.81
CA ALA A 9 25.77 -29.56 10.53
C ALA A 9 26.87 -29.37 9.45
N CYS A 10 27.36 -30.40 8.76
CA CYS A 10 28.47 -30.29 7.81
C CYS A 10 28.14 -30.65 6.35
N PHE A 11 26.87 -30.73 5.93
CA PHE A 11 26.54 -31.11 4.54
C PHE A 11 25.67 -30.04 3.81
N GLY A 12 25.75 -28.78 4.19
CA GLY A 12 24.94 -27.70 3.64
C GLY A 12 25.68 -26.57 2.91
N ILE A 13 26.96 -26.73 2.53
CA ILE A 13 27.74 -25.69 1.89
C ILE A 13 28.40 -26.22 0.63
N SER A 14 27.65 -26.43 -0.45
CA SER A 14 28.19 -26.49 -1.82
C SER A 14 27.08 -26.58 -2.86
N LEU A 15 26.22 -25.58 -2.98
CA LEU A 15 25.39 -25.35 -4.16
C LEU A 15 25.23 -23.82 -4.36
N PHE A 16 26.35 -23.10 -4.36
CA PHE A 16 26.42 -21.87 -5.16
C PHE A 16 26.79 -22.27 -6.59
N ALA A 17 25.85 -22.91 -7.23
CA ALA A 17 25.89 -23.05 -8.68
C ALA A 17 25.66 -21.66 -9.29
N SER A 18 26.61 -21.27 -10.08
CA SER A 18 26.64 -20.14 -10.99
C SER A 18 25.26 -19.88 -11.60
N ALA A 19 24.56 -18.86 -11.12
CA ALA A 19 23.52 -18.21 -11.92
C ALA A 19 24.26 -17.51 -13.07
N GLN A 20 24.50 -18.25 -14.16
CA GLN A 20 24.76 -17.66 -15.46
C GLN A 20 23.57 -16.75 -15.76
N ASN A 21 23.82 -15.45 -15.81
CA ASN A 21 22.93 -14.47 -16.40
C ASN A 21 22.69 -14.80 -17.87
N ASP A 22 21.80 -15.75 -18.15
CA ASP A 22 21.11 -15.80 -19.43
C ASP A 22 20.09 -14.65 -19.42
N THR A 23 20.57 -13.46 -19.73
CA THR A 23 19.71 -12.35 -20.15
C THR A 23 19.17 -12.65 -21.55
N LEU A 24 18.33 -13.65 -21.65
CA LEU A 24 17.39 -13.75 -22.74
C LEU A 24 16.34 -12.67 -22.47
N THR A 25 16.65 -11.46 -22.86
CA THR A 25 15.67 -10.39 -22.97
C THR A 25 14.68 -10.80 -24.05
N HIS A 26 13.59 -11.43 -23.64
CA HIS A 26 12.46 -11.63 -24.53
C HIS A 26 11.89 -10.23 -24.79
N GLU A 27 12.20 -9.64 -25.95
CA GLU A 27 11.59 -8.39 -26.38
C GLU A 27 10.11 -8.66 -26.65
N ARG A 28 9.27 -8.17 -25.76
CA ARG A 28 7.82 -8.22 -25.92
C ARG A 28 7.35 -6.95 -26.60
N GLU A 29 6.74 -7.12 -27.77
CA GLU A 29 6.03 -6.02 -28.39
C GLU A 29 4.82 -5.62 -27.55
N ILE A 30 4.70 -4.32 -27.25
CA ILE A 30 3.61 -3.78 -26.46
C ILE A 30 2.91 -2.65 -27.24
N THR A 31 1.60 -2.76 -27.36
CA THR A 31 0.75 -1.71 -27.92
C THR A 31 0.31 -0.73 -26.83
N LEU A 32 -0.05 0.50 -27.19
CA LEU A 32 -0.58 1.49 -26.23
C LEU A 32 -1.81 0.98 -25.48
N ALA A 33 -2.73 0.29 -26.18
CA ALA A 33 -3.94 -0.26 -25.57
C ALA A 33 -3.62 -1.35 -24.54
N GLU A 34 -2.67 -2.22 -24.83
CA GLU A 34 -2.19 -3.25 -23.92
C GLU A 34 -1.48 -2.65 -22.71
N ALA A 35 -0.63 -1.64 -22.91
CA ALA A 35 0.04 -0.92 -21.81
C ALA A 35 -0.98 -0.28 -20.85
N ILE A 36 -2.04 0.34 -21.37
CA ILE A 36 -3.12 0.91 -20.55
C ILE A 36 -3.87 -0.18 -19.79
N ALA A 37 -4.19 -1.30 -20.43
CA ALA A 37 -4.89 -2.41 -19.79
C ALA A 37 -4.04 -3.02 -18.65
N LEU A 38 -2.74 -3.22 -18.87
CA LEU A 38 -1.80 -3.69 -17.85
C LEU A 38 -1.68 -2.69 -16.69
N ALA A 39 -1.52 -1.40 -16.99
CA ALA A 39 -1.41 -0.36 -15.97
C ALA A 39 -2.65 -0.30 -15.07
N ARG A 40 -3.85 -0.38 -15.65
CA ARG A 40 -5.11 -0.37 -14.89
C ARG A 40 -5.30 -1.61 -14.00
N THR A 41 -4.64 -2.73 -14.33
CA THR A 41 -4.80 -3.99 -13.58
C THR A 41 -3.64 -4.29 -12.64
N GLN A 42 -2.42 -3.92 -13.00
CA GLN A 42 -1.20 -4.36 -12.31
C GLN A 42 -0.39 -3.22 -11.67
N SER A 43 -0.61 -1.96 -12.08
CA SER A 43 0.17 -0.86 -11.51
C SER A 43 -0.12 -0.65 -10.02
N VAL A 44 0.92 -0.23 -9.29
CA VAL A 44 0.80 0.11 -7.88
C VAL A 44 -0.21 1.23 -7.65
N ASP A 45 -0.22 2.25 -8.51
CA ASP A 45 -1.15 3.39 -8.42
C ASP A 45 -2.61 2.92 -8.56
N ALA A 46 -2.91 1.98 -9.47
CA ALA A 46 -4.24 1.40 -9.62
C ALA A 46 -4.65 0.55 -8.40
N ALA A 47 -3.71 -0.21 -7.83
CA ALA A 47 -3.95 -0.99 -6.62
C ALA A 47 -4.23 -0.09 -5.40
N VAL A 48 -3.52 1.03 -5.27
CA VAL A 48 -3.75 2.04 -4.23
C VAL A 48 -5.15 2.63 -4.37
N ALA A 49 -5.51 3.11 -5.57
CA ALA A 49 -6.83 3.69 -5.82
C ALA A 49 -7.97 2.70 -5.51
N LEU A 50 -7.81 1.41 -5.88
CA LEU A 50 -8.79 0.38 -5.57
C LEU A 50 -8.92 0.12 -4.05
N ASN A 51 -7.79 0.13 -3.33
CA ASN A 51 -7.79 -0.09 -1.88
C ASN A 51 -8.39 1.10 -1.13
N GLU A 52 -8.18 2.33 -1.58
CA GLU A 52 -8.82 3.52 -1.05
C GLU A 52 -10.35 3.45 -1.20
N LEU A 53 -10.84 3.05 -2.39
CA LEU A 53 -12.27 2.83 -2.60
C LEU A 53 -12.82 1.72 -1.68
N LYS A 54 -12.10 0.61 -1.51
CA LYS A 54 -12.48 -0.46 -0.57
C LYS A 54 -12.53 0.03 0.87
N THR A 55 -11.57 0.84 1.28
CA THR A 55 -11.54 1.45 2.62
C THR A 55 -12.79 2.30 2.84
N ALA A 56 -13.10 3.22 1.94
CA ALA A 56 -14.29 4.06 2.04
C ALA A 56 -15.60 3.24 2.02
N TYR A 57 -15.63 2.14 1.26
CA TYR A 57 -16.76 1.21 1.29
C TYR A 57 -16.97 0.56 2.66
N TRP A 58 -15.87 0.09 3.29
CA TRP A 58 -15.93 -0.54 4.58
C TRP A 58 -16.22 0.47 5.70
N GLU A 59 -15.70 1.69 5.63
CA GLU A 59 -16.05 2.78 6.54
C GLU A 59 -17.54 3.09 6.49
N TYR A 60 -18.09 3.24 5.29
CA TYR A 60 -19.53 3.44 5.12
C TYR A 60 -20.35 2.26 5.65
N ARG A 61 -19.85 1.03 5.47
CA ARG A 61 -20.53 -0.17 5.95
C ARG A 61 -20.45 -0.31 7.46
N THR A 62 -19.30 0.03 8.07
CA THR A 62 -19.12 0.09 9.54
C THR A 62 -20.08 1.10 10.14
N PHE A 63 -20.12 2.31 9.58
CA PHE A 63 -21.09 3.31 10.04
C PHE A 63 -22.53 2.80 10.00
N ARG A 64 -22.91 2.06 8.97
CA ARG A 64 -24.25 1.46 8.92
C ARG A 64 -24.46 0.37 9.97
N ALA A 65 -23.43 -0.37 10.32
CA ALA A 65 -23.49 -1.37 11.38
C ALA A 65 -23.62 -0.72 12.76
N ASP A 66 -22.96 0.41 13.02
CA ASP A 66 -23.03 1.17 14.27
C ASP A 66 -24.43 1.74 14.57
N LEU A 67 -25.31 1.75 13.57
CA LEU A 67 -26.73 2.12 13.75
C LEU A 67 -27.60 0.94 14.22
N LEU A 68 -27.08 -0.28 14.20
CA LEU A 68 -27.76 -1.50 14.67
C LEU A 68 -27.47 -1.75 16.15
N PRO A 69 -28.28 -2.58 16.83
CA PRO A 69 -27.97 -3.01 18.20
C PRO A 69 -26.65 -3.77 18.25
N GLU A 70 -25.79 -3.41 19.19
CA GLU A 70 -24.52 -4.08 19.48
C GLU A 70 -24.70 -4.98 20.69
N ILE A 71 -24.28 -6.24 20.60
CA ILE A 71 -24.31 -7.19 21.72
C ILE A 71 -22.88 -7.42 22.18
N ASN A 72 -22.59 -7.03 23.42
CA ASN A 72 -21.27 -7.15 24.02
C ASN A 72 -21.29 -8.10 25.19
N PHE A 73 -20.31 -8.99 25.26
CA PHE A 73 -20.01 -9.77 26.44
C PHE A 73 -18.63 -9.36 26.98
N THR A 74 -18.60 -8.87 28.22
CA THR A 74 -17.37 -8.51 28.90
C THR A 74 -17.15 -9.44 30.10
N GLY A 75 -15.92 -9.94 30.27
CA GLY A 75 -15.59 -10.82 31.37
C GLY A 75 -14.23 -10.49 31.95
N THR A 76 -14.11 -10.55 33.29
CA THR A 76 -12.85 -10.43 34.01
C THR A 76 -12.52 -11.75 34.72
N LEU A 77 -11.43 -12.41 34.26
CA LEU A 77 -11.06 -13.76 34.69
C LEU A 77 -9.54 -13.88 34.89
N PRO A 78 -9.07 -14.32 36.06
CA PRO A 78 -9.53 -14.00 37.42
C PRO A 78 -9.05 -12.62 37.88
N ASN A 79 -9.78 -11.99 38.79
CA ASN A 79 -9.34 -10.75 39.44
C ASN A 79 -8.92 -11.11 40.90
N TYR A 80 -7.61 -11.06 41.18
CA TYR A 80 -7.08 -11.25 42.53
C TYR A 80 -6.79 -9.89 43.14
N ASN A 81 -7.49 -9.60 44.25
CA ASN A 81 -7.31 -8.37 45.02
C ASN A 81 -6.85 -8.66 46.45
N LYS A 82 -5.74 -8.03 46.83
CA LYS A 82 -5.22 -8.05 48.21
C LYS A 82 -5.02 -6.61 48.67
N SER A 83 -5.93 -6.13 49.51
CA SER A 83 -5.94 -4.75 50.00
C SER A 83 -6.25 -4.71 51.47
N TYR A 84 -6.01 -3.55 52.08
CA TYR A 84 -6.46 -3.21 53.41
C TYR A 84 -7.49 -2.11 53.29
N SER A 85 -8.66 -2.32 53.94
CA SER A 85 -9.67 -1.29 54.10
C SER A 85 -9.64 -0.76 55.55
N THR A 86 -9.72 0.54 55.71
CA THR A 86 -9.85 1.17 57.05
C THR A 86 -11.31 1.12 57.44
N TYR A 87 -11.57 0.65 58.64
CA TYR A 87 -12.88 0.66 59.29
C TYR A 87 -12.81 1.52 60.52
N GLN A 88 -13.69 2.52 60.64
CA GLN A 88 -13.81 3.34 61.85
C GLN A 88 -14.77 2.66 62.82
N ASN A 89 -14.26 2.33 64.00
CA ASN A 89 -15.04 1.74 65.06
C ASN A 89 -15.93 2.81 65.69
N SER A 90 -16.95 2.39 66.52
CA SER A 90 -17.88 3.28 67.24
C SER A 90 -17.20 4.15 68.28
N ASP A 91 -15.98 3.79 68.69
CA ASP A 91 -15.15 4.57 69.66
C ASP A 91 -14.26 5.62 68.98
N GLY A 92 -14.37 5.78 67.64
CA GLY A 92 -13.55 6.70 66.85
C GLY A 92 -12.18 6.15 66.42
N SER A 93 -11.78 4.96 66.88
CA SER A 93 -10.53 4.31 66.45
C SER A 93 -10.64 3.71 65.03
N TYR A 94 -9.49 3.57 64.34
CA TYR A 94 -9.44 2.94 63.05
C TYR A 94 -8.84 1.53 63.15
N SER A 95 -9.57 0.56 62.59
CA SER A 95 -9.06 -0.79 62.39
C SER A 95 -8.79 -1.07 60.90
N PHE A 96 -7.74 -1.83 60.60
CA PHE A 96 -7.39 -2.22 59.27
C PHE A 96 -7.87 -3.64 58.99
N VAL A 97 -8.86 -3.77 58.11
CA VAL A 97 -9.38 -5.08 57.70
C VAL A 97 -8.66 -5.50 56.40
N ARG A 98 -8.06 -6.69 56.41
CA ARG A 98 -7.40 -7.25 55.27
C ARG A 98 -8.44 -7.89 54.34
N ASN A 99 -8.54 -7.37 53.10
CA ASN A 99 -9.32 -7.97 52.03
C ASN A 99 -8.43 -8.81 51.15
N ASN A 100 -8.75 -10.06 51.00
CA ASN A 100 -8.04 -10.99 50.12
C ASN A 100 -9.11 -11.74 49.31
N THR A 101 -9.38 -11.30 48.07
CA THR A 101 -10.51 -11.79 47.29
C THR A 101 -10.06 -12.25 45.93
N LEU A 102 -10.69 -13.30 45.45
CA LEU A 102 -10.63 -13.77 44.05
C LEU A 102 -12.01 -13.52 43.46
N GLY A 103 -12.04 -12.67 42.44
CA GLY A 103 -13.26 -12.32 41.69
C GLY A 103 -13.28 -12.84 40.30
N LEU A 104 -14.45 -13.19 39.83
CA LEU A 104 -14.77 -13.49 38.41
C LEU A 104 -16.02 -12.68 38.09
N SER A 105 -16.01 -11.92 37.04
CA SER A 105 -17.17 -11.15 36.61
C SER A 105 -17.50 -11.40 35.12
N GLY A 106 -18.78 -11.42 34.82
CA GLY A 106 -19.29 -11.49 33.46
C GLY A 106 -20.48 -10.54 33.32
N ALA A 107 -20.48 -9.77 32.23
CA ALA A 107 -21.59 -8.89 31.92
C ALA A 107 -21.96 -9.03 30.43
N LEU A 108 -23.25 -9.12 30.17
CA LEU A 108 -23.83 -9.08 28.82
C LEU A 108 -24.57 -7.77 28.67
N SER A 109 -24.29 -7.03 27.61
CA SER A 109 -25.01 -5.81 27.27
C SER A 109 -25.52 -5.81 25.84
N ILE A 110 -26.67 -5.16 25.64
CA ILE A 110 -27.24 -4.84 24.34
C ILE A 110 -27.35 -3.32 24.27
N ASP A 111 -26.55 -2.73 23.39
CA ASP A 111 -26.42 -1.29 23.25
C ASP A 111 -27.05 -0.83 21.94
N GLN A 112 -27.98 0.11 21.97
CA GLN A 112 -28.63 0.68 20.80
C GLN A 112 -28.46 2.19 20.74
N ASN A 113 -27.82 2.65 19.69
CA ASN A 113 -27.68 4.07 19.40
C ASN A 113 -28.98 4.61 18.75
N ILE A 114 -29.52 5.69 19.32
CA ILE A 114 -30.76 6.33 18.82
C ILE A 114 -30.35 7.50 17.92
N TRP A 115 -30.32 7.27 16.60
CA TRP A 115 -29.78 8.21 15.62
C TRP A 115 -30.55 9.56 15.56
N PHE A 116 -31.84 9.60 15.85
CA PHE A 116 -32.65 10.82 15.73
C PHE A 116 -32.51 11.75 16.95
N THR A 117 -32.27 11.21 18.15
CA THR A 117 -32.02 11.99 19.37
C THR A 117 -30.56 12.12 19.73
N GLY A 118 -29.69 11.20 19.24
CA GLY A 118 -28.30 11.12 19.63
C GLY A 118 -28.07 10.46 20.99
N GLY A 119 -29.12 9.84 21.57
CA GLY A 119 -29.06 9.08 22.80
C GLY A 119 -28.59 7.64 22.60
N LYS A 120 -28.31 6.95 23.70
CA LYS A 120 -27.93 5.53 23.74
C LYS A 120 -28.84 4.81 24.76
N LEU A 121 -29.43 3.72 24.34
CA LEU A 121 -30.18 2.80 25.18
C LEU A 121 -29.34 1.55 25.39
N SER A 122 -29.10 1.19 26.66
CA SER A 122 -28.32 0.02 27.06
C SER A 122 -29.16 -0.88 27.95
N LEU A 123 -29.26 -2.15 27.57
CA LEU A 123 -29.83 -3.22 28.37
C LEU A 123 -28.65 -4.10 28.83
N ALA A 124 -28.46 -4.24 30.14
CA ALA A 124 -27.35 -5.01 30.67
C ALA A 124 -27.77 -6.02 31.72
N SER A 125 -27.02 -7.12 31.80
CA SER A 125 -27.10 -8.15 32.82
C SER A 125 -25.70 -8.48 33.31
N SER A 126 -25.48 -8.59 34.62
CA SER A 126 -24.17 -8.96 35.17
C SER A 126 -24.25 -10.05 36.24
N LEU A 127 -23.18 -10.85 36.28
CA LEU A 127 -22.95 -11.87 37.29
C LEU A 127 -21.52 -11.74 37.82
N ASP A 128 -21.38 -11.55 39.09
CA ASP A 128 -20.11 -11.46 39.79
C ASP A 128 -19.97 -12.61 40.79
N TYR A 129 -18.87 -13.33 40.73
CA TYR A 129 -18.46 -14.33 41.72
C TYR A 129 -17.28 -13.81 42.51
N ILE A 130 -17.41 -13.79 43.83
CA ILE A 130 -16.38 -13.34 44.76
C ILE A 130 -16.10 -14.46 45.74
N LYS A 131 -14.84 -14.89 45.82
CA LYS A 131 -14.32 -15.82 46.81
C LYS A 131 -13.36 -15.10 47.73
N GLN A 132 -13.65 -15.10 49.05
CA GLN A 132 -12.73 -14.58 50.03
C GLN A 132 -11.68 -15.62 50.36
N LEU A 133 -10.39 -15.25 50.29
CA LEU A 133 -9.25 -16.14 50.54
C LEU A 133 -8.75 -15.88 51.98
N GLY A 134 -8.88 -16.86 52.88
CA GLY A 134 -8.46 -16.78 54.30
C GLY A 134 -9.29 -17.68 55.19
N SER A 135 -9.11 -17.55 56.51
CA SER A 135 -9.90 -18.33 57.48
C SER A 135 -11.38 -17.95 57.39
N GLY A 136 -12.20 -18.90 56.86
CA GLY A 136 -13.63 -18.68 56.69
C GLY A 136 -14.10 -18.47 55.26
N GLY A 137 -13.24 -18.74 54.26
CA GLY A 137 -13.39 -18.51 52.84
C GLY A 137 -14.80 -18.62 52.22
N ASP A 138 -15.62 -17.58 52.41
CA ASP A 138 -16.98 -17.51 51.85
C ASP A 138 -16.97 -17.27 50.34
N LYS A 139 -17.92 -17.92 49.68
CA LYS A 139 -18.21 -17.74 48.26
C LYS A 139 -19.51 -16.97 48.13
N GLN A 140 -19.49 -15.90 47.38
CA GLN A 140 -20.67 -15.08 47.16
C GLN A 140 -20.91 -14.84 45.68
N PHE A 141 -22.17 -14.85 45.27
CA PHE A 141 -22.62 -14.47 43.92
C PHE A 141 -23.45 -13.20 44.06
N MET A 142 -23.12 -12.24 43.25
CA MET A 142 -23.91 -11.03 43.08
C MET A 142 -24.37 -10.95 41.65
N SER A 143 -25.65 -10.75 41.41
CA SER A 143 -26.20 -10.64 40.08
C SER A 143 -27.09 -9.43 39.94
N VAL A 144 -26.98 -8.74 38.84
CA VAL A 144 -27.96 -7.77 38.38
C VAL A 144 -28.66 -8.40 37.18
N PRO A 145 -29.84 -9.02 37.35
CA PRO A 145 -30.46 -9.79 36.26
C PRO A 145 -30.78 -8.95 35.05
N VAL A 146 -31.29 -7.74 35.22
CA VAL A 146 -31.59 -6.81 34.14
C VAL A 146 -31.45 -5.38 34.67
N SER A 147 -30.72 -4.55 33.94
CA SER A 147 -30.67 -3.10 34.10
C SER A 147 -30.93 -2.43 32.73
N LEU A 148 -31.73 -1.38 32.76
CA LEU A 148 -32.01 -0.55 31.59
C LEU A 148 -31.48 0.84 31.86
N GLU A 149 -30.59 1.32 30.98
CA GLU A 149 -29.98 2.63 31.06
C GLU A 149 -30.27 3.42 29.80
N LEU A 150 -30.73 4.65 29.94
CA LEU A 150 -30.89 5.60 28.83
C LEU A 150 -29.98 6.79 29.06
N THR A 151 -28.99 6.94 28.22
CA THR A 151 -28.11 8.13 28.17
C THR A 151 -28.59 9.05 27.05
N GLN A 152 -29.14 10.22 27.42
CA GLN A 152 -29.67 11.19 26.45
C GLN A 152 -28.98 12.54 26.60
N PRO A 153 -28.18 13.02 25.64
CA PRO A 153 -27.68 14.39 25.64
C PRO A 153 -28.85 15.35 25.39
N ILE A 154 -29.01 16.32 26.31
CA ILE A 154 -30.08 17.34 26.20
C ILE A 154 -29.57 18.52 25.35
N PHE A 155 -28.32 18.96 25.61
CA PHE A 155 -27.66 20.00 24.85
C PHE A 155 -26.36 19.41 24.24
N GLY A 156 -26.29 19.39 22.94
CA GLY A 156 -25.13 18.87 22.21
C GLY A 156 -25.42 18.61 20.75
N VAL A 157 -24.36 18.42 19.98
CA VAL A 157 -24.47 18.08 18.58
C VAL A 157 -24.80 16.59 18.43
N ASN A 158 -25.88 16.29 17.72
CA ASN A 158 -26.20 14.90 17.37
C ASN A 158 -25.30 14.45 16.19
N SER A 159 -24.13 13.89 16.50
CA SER A 159 -23.15 13.40 15.51
C SER A 159 -23.71 12.27 14.64
N LEU A 160 -24.52 11.38 15.20
CA LEU A 160 -25.13 10.26 14.46
C LEU A 160 -26.06 10.74 13.35
N LYS A 161 -26.85 11.78 13.63
CA LYS A 161 -27.76 12.40 12.63
C LYS A 161 -26.95 13.02 11.47
N TRP A 162 -25.85 13.70 11.77
CA TRP A 162 -25.00 14.30 10.76
C TRP A 162 -24.20 13.26 9.98
N ASN A 163 -23.61 12.28 10.64
CA ASN A 163 -22.87 11.20 9.99
C ASN A 163 -23.76 10.42 9.03
N ARG A 164 -25.04 10.21 9.38
CA ARG A 164 -26.02 9.58 8.46
C ARG A 164 -26.18 10.34 7.13
N ARG A 165 -25.94 11.63 7.11
CA ARG A 165 -25.99 12.47 5.91
C ARG A 165 -24.65 12.54 5.21
N ILE A 166 -23.57 12.55 5.98
CA ILE A 166 -22.20 12.75 5.47
C ILE A 166 -21.64 11.46 4.85
N GLU A 167 -21.82 10.32 5.52
CA GLU A 167 -21.19 9.06 5.09
C GLU A 167 -21.59 8.59 3.67
N PRO A 168 -22.83 8.71 3.22
CA PRO A 168 -23.19 8.42 1.84
C PRO A 168 -22.50 9.31 0.83
N VAL A 169 -22.29 10.60 1.19
CA VAL A 169 -21.60 11.60 0.34
C VAL A 169 -20.11 11.29 0.26
N ARG A 170 -19.46 10.95 1.38
CA ARG A 170 -18.05 10.50 1.40
C ARG A 170 -17.84 9.27 0.53
N TYR A 171 -18.75 8.31 0.59
CA TYR A 171 -18.64 7.14 -0.27
C TYR A 171 -18.85 7.47 -1.76
N ALA A 172 -19.75 8.41 -2.08
CA ALA A 172 -19.89 8.92 -3.45
C ALA A 172 -18.66 9.66 -3.93
N GLU A 173 -18.04 10.49 -3.07
CA GLU A 173 -16.77 11.17 -3.33
C GLU A 173 -15.65 10.16 -3.60
N ALA A 174 -15.52 9.11 -2.77
CA ALA A 174 -14.50 8.07 -2.97
C ALA A 174 -14.67 7.32 -4.31
N LYS A 175 -15.90 7.12 -4.78
CA LYS A 175 -16.16 6.57 -6.12
C LYS A 175 -15.68 7.50 -7.24
N ALA A 176 -15.95 8.79 -7.11
CA ALA A 176 -15.48 9.78 -8.08
C ALA A 176 -13.95 9.91 -8.06
N ALA A 177 -13.34 9.88 -6.88
CA ALA A 177 -11.88 9.87 -6.70
C ALA A 177 -11.22 8.64 -7.34
N PHE A 178 -11.83 7.46 -7.20
CA PHE A 178 -11.36 6.24 -7.86
C PHE A 178 -11.36 6.35 -9.39
N ILE A 179 -12.43 6.90 -9.98
CA ILE A 179 -12.49 7.14 -11.43
C ILE A 179 -11.37 8.10 -11.85
N SER A 180 -11.23 9.22 -11.13
CA SER A 180 -10.17 10.21 -11.41
C SER A 180 -8.77 9.60 -11.31
N ALA A 181 -8.50 8.80 -10.27
CA ALA A 181 -7.22 8.12 -10.09
C ALA A 181 -6.94 7.11 -11.21
N THR A 182 -7.96 6.36 -11.67
CA THR A 182 -7.83 5.42 -12.79
C THR A 182 -7.50 6.16 -14.10
N GLU A 183 -8.10 7.31 -14.33
CA GLU A 183 -7.76 8.13 -15.50
C GLU A 183 -6.36 8.75 -15.39
N GLN A 184 -5.90 9.12 -14.19
CA GLN A 184 -4.52 9.56 -13.97
C GLN A 184 -3.51 8.45 -14.25
N VAL A 185 -3.79 7.19 -13.87
CA VAL A 185 -2.97 6.02 -14.23
C VAL A 185 -2.89 5.90 -15.75
N THR A 186 -4.01 6.07 -16.46
CA THR A 186 -4.06 6.04 -17.92
C THR A 186 -3.19 7.14 -18.53
N MET A 187 -3.30 8.36 -18.04
CA MET A 187 -2.50 9.50 -18.51
C MET A 187 -0.99 9.28 -18.30
N LYS A 188 -0.59 8.81 -17.12
CA LYS A 188 0.81 8.46 -16.84
C LYS A 188 1.32 7.36 -17.77
N THR A 189 0.50 6.33 -18.04
CA THR A 189 0.85 5.25 -18.96
C THR A 189 1.11 5.78 -20.36
N ILE A 190 0.23 6.64 -20.87
CA ILE A 190 0.38 7.27 -22.18
C ILE A 190 1.68 8.06 -22.24
N THR A 191 1.97 8.87 -21.23
CA THR A 191 3.20 9.66 -21.16
C THR A 191 4.43 8.77 -21.21
N TYR A 192 4.52 7.76 -20.35
CA TYR A 192 5.69 6.87 -20.28
C TYR A 192 5.86 6.02 -21.54
N PHE A 193 4.76 5.61 -22.16
CA PHE A 193 4.78 4.89 -23.43
C PHE A 193 5.38 5.74 -24.57
N PHE A 194 4.93 6.98 -24.71
CA PHE A 194 5.47 7.87 -25.73
C PHE A 194 6.89 8.35 -25.44
N GLU A 195 7.26 8.54 -24.17
CA GLU A 195 8.63 8.83 -23.79
C GLU A 195 9.58 7.69 -24.17
N LEU A 196 9.18 6.44 -23.95
CA LEU A 196 9.95 5.27 -24.40
C LEU A 196 10.06 5.20 -25.92
N LEU A 197 8.96 5.44 -26.63
CA LEU A 197 8.93 5.46 -28.09
C LEU A 197 9.87 6.53 -28.65
N LEU A 198 9.81 7.75 -28.11
CA LEU A 198 10.70 8.85 -28.50
C LEU A 198 12.18 8.54 -28.21
N ALA A 199 12.47 7.92 -27.06
CA ALA A 199 13.84 7.53 -26.72
C ALA A 199 14.38 6.46 -27.70
N LYS A 200 13.53 5.53 -28.15
CA LYS A 200 13.89 4.53 -29.14
C LYS A 200 14.23 5.19 -30.50
N GLU A 201 13.38 6.10 -30.99
CA GLU A 201 13.62 6.80 -32.26
C GLU A 201 14.84 7.74 -32.16
N ALA A 202 15.08 8.34 -30.99
CA ALA A 202 16.30 9.13 -30.76
C ALA A 202 17.57 8.28 -30.86
N LEU A 203 17.54 7.04 -30.33
CA LEU A 203 18.67 6.11 -30.48
C LEU A 203 18.94 5.75 -31.94
N VAL A 204 17.89 5.42 -32.71
CA VAL A 204 18.02 5.13 -34.16
C VAL A 204 18.63 6.32 -34.88
N THR A 205 18.18 7.53 -34.59
CA THR A 205 18.72 8.76 -35.19
C THR A 205 20.18 9.00 -34.79
N ALA A 206 20.53 8.81 -33.51
CA ALA A 206 21.94 8.94 -33.07
C ALA A 206 22.86 7.93 -33.73
N GLN A 207 22.41 6.67 -33.89
CA GLN A 207 23.17 5.63 -34.59
C GLN A 207 23.38 5.98 -36.09
N GLN A 208 22.37 6.50 -36.78
CA GLN A 208 22.50 6.96 -38.16
C GLN A 208 23.47 8.14 -38.28
N ASN A 209 23.38 9.11 -37.38
CA ASN A 209 24.27 10.27 -37.35
C ASN A 209 25.74 9.85 -37.09
N LYS A 210 25.95 8.92 -36.15
CA LYS A 210 27.28 8.33 -35.91
C LYS A 210 27.82 7.65 -37.16
N ALA A 211 27.04 6.79 -37.79
CA ALA A 211 27.46 6.10 -39.01
C ALA A 211 27.83 7.08 -40.14
N ASN A 212 27.09 8.17 -40.31
CA ASN A 212 27.40 9.21 -41.27
C ASN A 212 28.71 9.97 -40.91
N SER A 213 28.90 10.33 -39.61
CA SER A 213 30.10 11.00 -39.15
C SER A 213 31.35 10.12 -39.31
N ASP A 214 31.25 8.83 -38.99
CA ASP A 214 32.33 7.86 -39.20
C ASP A 214 32.73 7.75 -40.69
N ARG A 215 31.72 7.66 -41.56
CA ARG A 215 31.96 7.61 -43.02
C ARG A 215 32.63 8.88 -43.54
N LEU A 216 32.19 10.07 -43.05
CA LEU A 216 32.84 11.35 -43.42
C LEU A 216 34.29 11.40 -42.95
N TYR A 217 34.57 10.90 -41.76
CA TYR A 217 35.94 10.83 -41.23
C TYR A 217 36.82 9.88 -42.03
N GLU A 218 36.31 8.70 -42.44
CA GLU A 218 37.05 7.78 -43.32
C GLU A 218 37.39 8.41 -44.68
N VAL A 219 36.43 9.11 -45.31
CA VAL A 219 36.66 9.85 -46.56
C VAL A 219 37.70 10.96 -46.34
N ALA A 220 37.66 11.65 -45.19
CA ALA A 220 38.62 12.69 -44.86
C ALA A 220 40.06 12.14 -44.70
N ILE A 221 40.22 10.95 -44.10
CA ILE A 221 41.54 10.29 -44.02
C ILE A 221 42.12 10.05 -45.44
N ALA A 222 41.26 9.54 -46.37
CA ALA A 222 41.71 9.32 -47.76
C ALA A 222 42.09 10.65 -48.45
N LYS A 223 41.28 11.71 -48.32
CA LYS A 223 41.57 13.04 -48.90
C LYS A 223 42.81 13.68 -48.29
N ARG A 224 43.07 13.50 -47.02
CA ARG A 224 44.30 14.01 -46.34
C ARG A 224 45.52 13.33 -46.91
N LYS A 225 45.49 12.01 -47.17
CA LYS A 225 46.61 11.30 -47.82
C LYS A 225 46.92 11.82 -49.24
N MET A 226 45.92 12.36 -49.93
CA MET A 226 46.03 12.98 -51.25
C MET A 226 46.37 14.48 -51.16
N GLY A 227 46.55 15.05 -49.98
CA GLY A 227 46.85 16.46 -49.77
C GLY A 227 45.70 17.43 -50.05
N GLN A 228 44.44 16.94 -50.11
CA GLN A 228 43.28 17.74 -50.51
C GLN A 228 42.57 18.44 -49.35
N ILE A 229 42.86 18.10 -48.08
CA ILE A 229 42.32 18.74 -46.89
C ILE A 229 43.40 19.05 -45.85
N SER A 230 43.13 20.03 -44.99
CA SER A 230 44.04 20.40 -43.91
C SER A 230 44.01 19.39 -42.77
N GLU A 231 45.04 19.40 -41.90
CA GLU A 231 45.04 18.57 -40.70
C GLU A 231 43.96 19.01 -39.70
N ASN A 232 43.72 20.31 -39.65
CA ASN A 232 42.64 20.85 -38.78
C ASN A 232 41.27 20.34 -39.19
N ASP A 233 40.95 20.29 -40.49
CA ASP A 233 39.69 19.74 -40.99
C ASP A 233 39.55 18.24 -40.67
N LEU A 234 40.63 17.47 -40.75
CA LEU A 234 40.69 16.07 -40.37
C LEU A 234 40.39 15.88 -38.87
N LEU A 235 41.02 16.71 -38.01
CA LEU A 235 40.81 16.68 -36.56
C LEU A 235 39.37 17.07 -36.21
N GLN A 236 38.79 18.06 -36.90
CA GLN A 236 37.38 18.44 -36.72
C GLN A 236 36.42 17.28 -37.02
N LEU A 237 36.61 16.57 -38.16
CA LEU A 237 35.80 15.43 -38.54
C LEU A 237 35.99 14.24 -37.56
N LYS A 238 37.23 14.04 -37.05
CA LYS A 238 37.49 13.08 -35.98
C LYS A 238 36.72 13.41 -34.71
N LEU A 239 36.70 14.70 -34.32
CA LEU A 239 35.93 15.15 -33.15
C LEU A 239 34.45 14.90 -33.35
N ASN A 240 33.89 15.18 -34.53
CA ASN A 240 32.49 14.91 -34.84
C ASN A 240 32.15 13.40 -34.77
N SER A 241 33.04 12.51 -35.21
CA SER A 241 32.85 11.05 -35.08
C SER A 241 32.87 10.62 -33.61
N LEU A 242 33.77 11.16 -32.79
CA LEU A 242 33.83 10.89 -31.35
C LEU A 242 32.58 11.42 -30.61
N GLN A 243 32.09 12.61 -31.00
CA GLN A 243 30.85 13.17 -30.48
C GLN A 243 29.67 12.29 -30.81
N GLY A 244 29.53 11.82 -32.06
CA GLY A 244 28.50 10.89 -32.48
C GLY A 244 28.49 9.57 -31.70
N LYS A 245 29.68 9.09 -31.26
CA LYS A 245 29.77 7.94 -30.36
C LYS A 245 29.23 8.25 -28.96
N ALA A 246 29.54 9.43 -28.42
CA ALA A 246 29.04 9.86 -27.12
C ALA A 246 27.51 10.01 -27.14
N ASP A 247 26.96 10.61 -28.22
CA ASP A 247 25.52 10.80 -28.42
C ASP A 247 24.76 9.46 -28.45
N VAL A 248 25.33 8.42 -29.10
CA VAL A 248 24.74 7.07 -29.08
C VAL A 248 24.70 6.49 -27.66
N THR A 249 25.81 6.62 -26.91
CA THR A 249 25.86 6.09 -25.53
C THR A 249 24.86 6.80 -24.62
N GLU A 250 24.68 8.12 -24.79
CA GLU A 250 23.69 8.90 -24.07
C GLU A 250 22.26 8.47 -24.43
N ALA A 251 21.97 8.27 -25.74
CA ALA A 251 20.68 7.80 -26.19
C ALA A 251 20.35 6.38 -25.69
N GLU A 252 21.34 5.46 -25.64
CA GLU A 252 21.18 4.12 -25.06
C GLU A 252 20.87 4.19 -23.57
N SER A 253 21.57 5.03 -22.82
CA SER A 253 21.29 5.25 -21.40
C SER A 253 19.89 5.80 -21.16
N THR A 254 19.47 6.76 -21.97
CA THR A 254 18.12 7.35 -21.92
C THR A 254 17.04 6.31 -22.23
N LEU A 255 17.24 5.50 -23.26
CA LEU A 255 16.31 4.41 -23.61
C LEU A 255 16.14 3.42 -22.45
N ASN A 256 17.25 3.00 -21.86
CA ASN A 256 17.22 2.07 -20.71
C ASN A 256 16.50 2.69 -19.51
N ALA A 257 16.72 3.97 -19.23
CA ALA A 257 16.02 4.67 -18.15
C ALA A 257 14.50 4.75 -18.38
N LYS A 258 14.07 5.09 -19.62
CA LYS A 258 12.64 5.15 -19.99
C LYS A 258 11.99 3.78 -20.01
N MET A 259 12.71 2.75 -20.47
CA MET A 259 12.25 1.36 -20.41
C MET A 259 12.05 0.90 -18.95
N PHE A 260 13.01 1.18 -18.08
CA PHE A 260 12.88 0.88 -16.65
C PHE A 260 11.70 1.61 -16.01
N GLN A 261 11.50 2.90 -16.35
CA GLN A 261 10.40 3.70 -15.84
C GLN A 261 9.03 3.12 -16.21
N LEU A 262 8.82 2.80 -17.49
CA LEU A 262 7.57 2.18 -17.95
C LEU A 262 7.36 0.80 -17.34
N ARG A 263 8.38 -0.05 -17.33
CA ARG A 263 8.32 -1.42 -16.81
C ARG A 263 7.99 -1.45 -15.33
N SER A 264 8.68 -0.63 -14.55
CA SER A 264 8.42 -0.48 -13.10
C SER A 264 7.00 0.01 -12.84
N PHE A 265 6.51 0.96 -13.65
CA PHE A 265 5.15 1.47 -13.53
C PHE A 265 4.08 0.42 -13.89
N LEU A 266 4.32 -0.40 -14.91
CA LEU A 266 3.42 -1.49 -15.33
C LEU A 266 3.47 -2.70 -14.39
N GLY A 267 4.48 -2.80 -13.51
CA GLY A 267 4.68 -3.97 -12.65
C GLY A 267 5.19 -5.20 -13.42
N VAL A 268 5.82 -5.00 -14.57
CA VAL A 268 6.37 -6.08 -15.41
C VAL A 268 7.77 -6.48 -14.93
N SER A 269 8.12 -7.77 -15.03
CA SER A 269 9.40 -8.33 -14.58
C SER A 269 10.61 -7.64 -15.25
N GLU A 270 11.74 -7.58 -14.52
CA GLU A 270 12.99 -6.98 -15.03
C GLU A 270 13.60 -7.72 -16.22
N SER A 271 13.26 -8.99 -16.40
CA SER A 271 13.79 -9.82 -17.50
C SER A 271 13.10 -9.60 -18.85
N GLU A 272 11.97 -8.87 -18.90
CA GLU A 272 11.25 -8.60 -20.13
C GLU A 272 11.66 -7.25 -20.74
N GLY A 273 12.24 -7.25 -21.93
CA GLY A 273 12.42 -6.04 -22.75
C GLY A 273 11.08 -5.61 -23.36
N LEU A 274 10.71 -4.34 -23.20
CA LEU A 274 9.49 -3.80 -23.80
C LEU A 274 9.82 -3.08 -25.11
N ASN A 275 9.21 -3.52 -26.20
CA ASN A 275 9.34 -2.90 -27.52
C ASN A 275 8.02 -2.20 -27.87
N PRO A 276 7.92 -0.86 -27.74
CA PRO A 276 6.71 -0.13 -28.07
C PRO A 276 6.45 -0.16 -29.57
N VAL A 277 5.20 -0.51 -29.94
CA VAL A 277 4.73 -0.48 -31.33
C VAL A 277 4.09 0.88 -31.60
N ILE A 278 4.50 1.53 -32.70
CA ILE A 278 3.93 2.83 -33.11
C ILE A 278 2.44 2.63 -33.42
N PRO A 279 1.53 3.36 -32.76
CA PRO A 279 0.10 3.24 -33.03
C PRO A 279 -0.20 3.72 -34.46
N ALA A 280 -0.88 2.90 -35.24
CA ALA A 280 -1.22 3.18 -36.66
C ALA A 280 -2.18 4.38 -36.81
N SER A 281 -2.94 4.73 -35.74
CA SER A 281 -3.78 5.94 -35.67
C SER A 281 -3.86 6.41 -34.23
N VAL A 282 -3.78 7.72 -34.00
CA VAL A 282 -4.15 8.32 -32.74
C VAL A 282 -5.67 8.29 -32.66
N PRO A 283 -6.27 7.59 -31.71
CA PRO A 283 -7.72 7.61 -31.57
C PRO A 283 -8.19 9.06 -31.36
N GLY A 284 -9.00 9.55 -32.28
CA GLY A 284 -9.56 10.90 -32.18
C GLY A 284 -10.37 11.02 -30.87
N ILE A 285 -9.95 11.91 -30.00
CA ILE A 285 -10.74 12.27 -28.81
C ILE A 285 -12.00 12.94 -29.32
N LYS A 286 -13.13 12.22 -29.29
CA LYS A 286 -14.44 12.90 -29.38
C LYS A 286 -14.61 13.67 -28.07
N MET A 287 -14.43 14.99 -28.16
CA MET A 287 -14.91 15.89 -27.11
C MET A 287 -16.42 16.00 -27.29
N ASP A 288 -17.18 15.38 -26.39
CA ASP A 288 -18.60 15.63 -26.22
C ASP A 288 -18.83 16.91 -25.44
#